data_e9e62bd3539887aa9639d8fa3a146307
#
_entry.id   e9e62bd3539887aa9639d8fa3a146307
#
_cell.length_a   1.000
_cell.length_b   1.000
_cell.length_c   1.000
_cell.angle_alpha   90.00
_cell.angle_beta   90.00
_cell.angle_gamma   90.00
#
_symmetry.space_group_name_H-M   'P 1'
#
loop_
_entity.id
_entity.type
_entity.pdbx_description
1 polymer ?
#
loop_
_entity_poly.entity_id
_entity_poly.type
_entity_poly.pdbx_seq_one_letter_code
_entity_poly.pdbx_strand_id
1 'polypeptide(L)'
;DEIELNAILKKVLAVDNSRWHRVAAEVRGVSEETTTGVHRLYQMQEEGKLLFPAFNVNDSVTKSKFDNLYGCRESLADGIKRATDVMIAGKVVVVCGYGDVGKGCSHSMRSYGARVLVTEVDPICALQAAMEGFEVVTMEDACKEGNIFVTTTGNIDIIRIDHMEQMKDQAIVCNIGHFDNEIQVDALKHYPGIKCVNIKPQVDRYYFPDGHSIILLADGRLVNL
;
A
#
# COMPACT_ATOMS: atom_id res chain seq x y z
N ASP A 1 11.40 -13.07 8.62
CA ASP A 1 10.27 -13.02 9.56
C ASP A 1 9.36 -14.24 9.48
N GLU A 2 8.87 -14.64 8.29
CA GLU A 2 8.05 -15.85 8.12
C GLU A 2 8.85 -17.13 8.46
N ILE A 3 10.12 -17.17 8.11
CA ILE A 3 11.04 -18.28 8.42
C ILE A 3 11.23 -18.42 9.95
N GLU A 4 11.41 -17.30 10.64
CA GLU A 4 11.56 -17.27 12.09
C GLU A 4 10.26 -17.67 12.80
N LEU A 5 9.12 -17.15 12.34
CA LEU A 5 7.81 -17.52 12.85
C LEU A 5 7.57 -19.03 12.71
N ASN A 6 7.81 -19.57 11.51
CA ASN A 6 7.67 -21.00 11.25
C ASN A 6 8.61 -21.85 12.12
N ALA A 7 9.83 -21.38 12.39
CA ALA A 7 10.76 -22.06 13.29
C ALA A 7 10.26 -22.07 14.74
N ILE A 8 9.67 -20.97 15.21
CA ILE A 8 9.07 -20.88 16.54
C ILE A 8 7.85 -21.81 16.65
N LEU A 9 6.95 -21.78 15.64
CA LEU A 9 5.79 -22.67 15.63
C LEU A 9 6.19 -24.15 15.64
N LYS A 10 7.19 -24.56 14.87
CA LYS A 10 7.74 -25.92 14.88
C LYS A 10 8.29 -26.31 16.25
N LYS A 11 9.01 -25.42 16.95
CA LYS A 11 9.50 -25.67 18.30
C LYS A 11 8.36 -25.85 19.28
N VAL A 12 7.33 -25.03 19.23
CA VAL A 12 6.14 -25.14 20.10
C VAL A 12 5.41 -26.45 19.85
N LEU A 13 5.21 -26.87 18.60
CA LEU A 13 4.57 -28.13 18.23
C LEU A 13 5.38 -29.33 18.67
N ALA A 14 6.70 -29.28 18.67
CA ALA A 14 7.57 -30.36 19.16
C ALA A 14 7.44 -30.58 20.66
N VAL A 15 7.11 -29.55 21.44
CA VAL A 15 6.90 -29.63 22.90
C VAL A 15 5.46 -30.02 23.22
N ASP A 16 4.48 -29.48 22.52
CA ASP A 16 3.05 -29.74 22.73
C ASP A 16 2.29 -29.66 21.40
N ASN A 17 2.13 -30.82 20.76
CA ASN A 17 1.45 -30.93 19.46
C ASN A 17 -0.06 -30.67 19.51
N SER A 18 -0.65 -30.67 20.71
CA SER A 18 -2.09 -30.45 20.92
C SER A 18 -2.43 -29.00 21.31
N ARG A 19 -1.44 -28.17 21.56
CA ARG A 19 -1.62 -26.80 22.05
C ARG A 19 -2.60 -25.99 21.17
N TRP A 20 -2.36 -25.98 19.88
CA TRP A 20 -3.17 -25.18 18.95
C TRP A 20 -4.59 -25.73 18.76
N HIS A 21 -4.77 -27.04 18.89
CA HIS A 21 -6.10 -27.66 18.90
C HIS A 21 -6.92 -27.23 20.13
N ARG A 22 -6.28 -27.14 21.31
CA ARG A 22 -6.95 -26.63 22.50
C ARG A 22 -7.30 -25.14 22.35
N VAL A 23 -6.35 -24.33 21.87
CA VAL A 23 -6.60 -22.90 21.63
C VAL A 23 -7.77 -22.72 20.66
N ALA A 24 -7.76 -23.42 19.52
CA ALA A 24 -8.84 -23.33 18.53
C ALA A 24 -10.20 -23.78 19.11
N ALA A 25 -10.22 -24.75 19.99
CA ALA A 25 -11.46 -25.22 20.66
C ALA A 25 -12.04 -24.17 21.63
N GLU A 26 -11.21 -23.30 22.19
CA GLU A 26 -11.61 -22.24 23.13
C GLU A 26 -12.01 -20.94 22.42
N VAL A 27 -11.57 -20.71 21.15
CA VAL A 27 -11.89 -19.52 20.37
C VAL A 27 -13.37 -19.53 20.00
N ARG A 28 -14.11 -18.52 20.46
CA ARG A 28 -15.54 -18.36 20.15
C ARG A 28 -15.78 -17.69 18.81
N GLY A 29 -14.81 -16.97 18.29
CA GLY A 29 -14.86 -16.26 17.01
C GLY A 29 -13.78 -15.21 16.94
N VAL A 30 -13.61 -14.65 15.73
CA VAL A 30 -12.70 -13.53 15.45
C VAL A 30 -13.43 -12.43 14.73
N SER A 31 -12.99 -11.20 14.90
CA SER A 31 -13.38 -10.06 14.08
C SER A 31 -12.16 -9.60 13.28
N GLU A 32 -12.35 -9.38 11.98
CA GLU A 32 -11.29 -8.95 11.06
C GLU A 32 -11.66 -7.60 10.43
N GLU A 33 -10.76 -6.63 10.57
CA GLU A 33 -10.99 -5.26 10.08
C GLU A 33 -10.16 -4.88 8.85
N THR A 34 -9.36 -5.81 8.32
CA THR A 34 -8.47 -5.56 7.20
C THR A 34 -8.90 -6.35 5.96
N THR A 35 -8.92 -5.71 4.79
CA THR A 35 -9.30 -6.33 3.51
C THR A 35 -8.56 -7.64 3.25
N THR A 36 -7.25 -7.67 3.47
CA THR A 36 -6.41 -8.87 3.28
C THR A 36 -6.80 -10.00 4.22
N GLY A 37 -7.01 -9.70 5.50
CA GLY A 37 -7.42 -10.69 6.49
C GLY A 37 -8.79 -11.26 6.16
N VAL A 38 -9.74 -10.42 5.74
CA VAL A 38 -11.07 -10.85 5.29
C VAL A 38 -10.98 -11.80 4.09
N HIS A 39 -10.21 -11.46 3.06
CA HIS A 39 -10.00 -12.34 1.90
C HIS A 39 -9.39 -13.68 2.32
N ARG A 40 -8.43 -13.66 3.25
CA ARG A 40 -7.82 -14.89 3.78
C ARG A 40 -8.83 -15.76 4.53
N LEU A 41 -9.71 -15.16 5.32
CA LEU A 41 -10.77 -15.88 6.03
C LEU A 41 -11.79 -16.47 5.06
N TYR A 42 -12.19 -15.77 4.00
CA TYR A 42 -13.04 -16.34 2.94
C TYR A 42 -12.37 -17.52 2.26
N GLN A 43 -11.11 -17.40 1.89
CA GLN A 43 -10.34 -18.51 1.31
C GLN A 43 -10.31 -19.73 2.26
N MET A 44 -10.05 -19.50 3.54
CA MET A 44 -10.04 -20.58 4.54
C MET A 44 -11.42 -21.23 4.70
N GLN A 45 -12.50 -20.46 4.56
CA GLN A 45 -13.86 -20.97 4.59
C GLN A 45 -14.15 -21.84 3.36
N GLU A 46 -13.79 -21.39 2.16
CA GLU A 46 -13.95 -22.16 0.92
C GLU A 46 -13.15 -23.46 0.94
N GLU A 47 -11.95 -23.44 1.51
CA GLU A 47 -11.09 -24.61 1.69
C GLU A 47 -11.55 -25.54 2.84
N GLY A 48 -12.59 -25.16 3.60
CA GLY A 48 -13.04 -25.90 4.79
C GLY A 48 -12.05 -25.90 5.96
N LYS A 49 -11.15 -24.93 6.00
CA LYS A 49 -10.07 -24.79 7.00
C LYS A 49 -10.38 -23.78 8.12
N LEU A 50 -11.48 -23.04 8.01
CA LEU A 50 -11.88 -22.08 9.03
C LEU A 50 -12.45 -22.82 10.24
N LEU A 51 -11.78 -22.75 11.39
CA LEU A 51 -12.09 -23.55 12.57
C LEU A 51 -13.10 -22.92 13.52
N PHE A 52 -13.40 -21.63 13.36
CA PHE A 52 -14.28 -20.87 14.25
C PHE A 52 -15.01 -19.77 13.45
N PRO A 53 -16.12 -19.21 13.99
CA PRO A 53 -16.83 -18.12 13.34
C PRO A 53 -15.93 -16.90 13.14
N ALA A 54 -16.02 -16.27 11.97
CA ALA A 54 -15.32 -15.05 11.64
C ALA A 54 -16.30 -13.94 11.22
N PHE A 55 -16.10 -12.72 11.71
CA PHE A 55 -16.92 -11.56 11.43
C PHE A 55 -16.12 -10.56 10.58
N ASN A 56 -16.61 -10.28 9.39
CA ASN A 56 -16.06 -9.25 8.52
C ASN A 56 -16.50 -7.86 9.02
N VAL A 57 -15.63 -7.20 9.75
CA VAL A 57 -15.83 -5.82 10.23
C VAL A 57 -15.33 -4.82 9.19
N ASN A 58 -14.38 -5.21 8.34
CA ASN A 58 -13.80 -4.34 7.31
C ASN A 58 -14.87 -3.73 6.40
N ASP A 59 -15.85 -4.53 5.99
CA ASP A 59 -16.90 -4.10 5.04
C ASP A 59 -18.11 -3.46 5.75
N SER A 60 -18.06 -3.33 7.07
CA SER A 60 -19.01 -2.50 7.81
C SER A 60 -18.93 -1.06 7.31
N VAL A 61 -20.10 -0.44 7.08
CA VAL A 61 -20.18 0.96 6.63
C VAL A 61 -19.44 1.89 7.58
N THR A 62 -19.56 1.66 8.89
CA THR A 62 -18.91 2.47 9.93
C THR A 62 -17.40 2.23 10.03
N LYS A 63 -16.85 1.23 9.36
CA LYS A 63 -15.40 1.00 9.24
C LYS A 63 -14.87 1.49 7.88
N SER A 64 -15.32 0.89 6.79
CA SER A 64 -14.75 1.15 5.45
C SER A 64 -14.95 2.58 4.96
N LYS A 65 -16.11 3.18 5.24
CA LYS A 65 -16.42 4.57 4.84
C LYS A 65 -15.85 5.62 5.78
N PHE A 66 -15.25 5.22 6.89
CA PHE A 66 -14.64 6.11 7.87
C PHE A 66 -13.13 5.90 7.98
N ASP A 67 -12.66 4.76 8.44
CA ASP A 67 -11.24 4.51 8.64
C ASP A 67 -10.46 4.51 7.33
N ASN A 68 -10.92 3.74 6.32
CA ASN A 68 -10.22 3.69 5.04
C ASN A 68 -10.20 5.06 4.34
N LEU A 69 -11.23 5.87 4.50
CA LEU A 69 -11.33 7.19 3.89
C LEU A 69 -10.61 8.25 4.73
N TYR A 70 -11.07 8.49 5.95
CA TYR A 70 -10.59 9.60 6.80
C TYR A 70 -9.26 9.27 7.48
N GLY A 71 -9.05 8.03 7.91
CA GLY A 71 -7.79 7.59 8.50
C GLY A 71 -6.64 7.69 7.51
N CYS A 72 -6.81 7.18 6.29
CA CYS A 72 -5.80 7.30 5.24
C CYS A 72 -5.62 8.74 4.74
N ARG A 73 -6.68 9.55 4.76
CA ARG A 73 -6.62 10.98 4.44
C ARG A 73 -5.65 11.73 5.34
N GLU A 74 -5.62 11.39 6.62
CA GLU A 74 -4.73 12.01 7.61
C GLU A 74 -3.34 11.36 7.60
N SER A 75 -3.29 10.04 7.69
CA SER A 75 -2.06 9.29 7.90
C SER A 75 -1.10 9.29 6.70
N LEU A 76 -1.59 9.42 5.45
CA LEU A 76 -0.73 9.53 4.28
C LEU A 76 0.19 10.75 4.37
N ALA A 77 -0.39 11.93 4.65
CA ALA A 77 0.38 13.16 4.72
C ALA A 77 1.39 13.12 5.87
N ASP A 78 1.00 12.56 7.01
CA ASP A 78 1.86 12.36 8.16
C ASP A 78 3.04 11.45 7.82
N GLY A 79 2.78 10.29 7.20
CA GLY A 79 3.82 9.35 6.79
C GLY A 79 4.83 9.97 5.81
N ILE A 80 4.37 10.63 4.75
CA ILE A 80 5.25 11.30 3.77
C ILE A 80 6.08 12.39 4.44
N LYS A 81 5.50 13.21 5.31
CA LYS A 81 6.21 14.30 5.98
C LYS A 81 7.24 13.80 6.98
N ARG A 82 6.93 12.77 7.76
CA ARG A 82 7.91 12.15 8.66
C ARG A 82 9.07 11.53 7.89
N ALA A 83 8.79 10.93 6.74
CA ALA A 83 9.81 10.27 5.93
C ALA A 83 10.75 11.27 5.24
N THR A 84 10.23 12.39 4.70
CA THR A 84 10.95 13.16 3.69
C THR A 84 11.12 14.64 3.98
N ASP A 85 10.35 15.22 4.89
CA ASP A 85 10.26 16.69 5.12
C ASP A 85 9.89 17.48 3.85
N VAL A 86 9.32 16.82 2.82
CA VAL A 86 9.00 17.43 1.54
C VAL A 86 7.84 18.43 1.67
N MET A 87 7.93 19.52 0.91
CA MET A 87 6.78 20.40 0.69
C MET A 87 5.86 19.75 -0.35
N ILE A 88 4.62 19.45 0.02
CA ILE A 88 3.61 18.84 -0.86
C ILE A 88 3.02 19.88 -1.81
N ALA A 89 2.87 21.12 -1.36
CA ALA A 89 2.33 22.22 -2.17
C ALA A 89 3.12 22.40 -3.46
N GLY A 90 2.40 22.54 -4.58
CA GLY A 90 2.99 22.71 -5.91
C GLY A 90 3.58 21.44 -6.54
N LYS A 91 3.52 20.28 -5.86
CA LYS A 91 3.93 19.00 -6.44
C LYS A 91 2.79 18.38 -7.26
N VAL A 92 3.16 17.53 -8.21
CA VAL A 92 2.25 16.61 -8.86
C VAL A 92 2.25 15.31 -8.08
N VAL A 93 1.09 14.96 -7.51
CA VAL A 93 0.92 13.72 -6.76
C VAL A 93 0.05 12.76 -7.56
N VAL A 94 0.55 11.58 -7.82
CA VAL A 94 -0.16 10.50 -8.51
C VAL A 94 -0.72 9.55 -7.46
N VAL A 95 -2.04 9.42 -7.40
CA VAL A 95 -2.73 8.47 -6.53
C VAL A 95 -3.24 7.32 -7.39
N CYS A 96 -2.71 6.14 -7.17
CA CYS A 96 -3.08 4.94 -7.91
C CYS A 96 -4.23 4.23 -7.19
N GLY A 97 -5.44 4.32 -7.77
CA GLY A 97 -6.69 3.83 -7.21
C GLY A 97 -7.59 4.94 -6.69
N TYR A 98 -8.92 4.77 -6.82
CA TYR A 98 -9.94 5.72 -6.34
C TYR A 98 -11.06 5.02 -5.56
N GLY A 99 -10.73 3.95 -4.84
CA GLY A 99 -11.55 3.38 -3.78
C GLY A 99 -11.58 4.28 -2.54
N ASP A 100 -12.05 3.79 -1.40
CA ASP A 100 -12.15 4.62 -0.18
C ASP A 100 -10.79 5.19 0.26
N VAL A 101 -9.74 4.39 0.21
CA VAL A 101 -8.36 4.84 0.51
C VAL A 101 -7.89 5.89 -0.49
N GLY A 102 -8.03 5.61 -1.79
CA GLY A 102 -7.61 6.52 -2.85
C GLY A 102 -8.34 7.87 -2.80
N LYS A 103 -9.65 7.87 -2.49
CA LYS A 103 -10.44 9.09 -2.26
C LYS A 103 -9.86 9.92 -1.12
N GLY A 104 -9.62 9.29 0.02
CA GLY A 104 -9.00 9.97 1.18
C GLY A 104 -7.66 10.57 0.83
N CYS A 105 -6.77 9.80 0.20
CA CYS A 105 -5.44 10.22 -0.22
C CYS A 105 -5.48 11.39 -1.22
N SER A 106 -6.34 11.32 -2.24
CA SER A 106 -6.47 12.36 -3.25
C SER A 106 -6.95 13.68 -2.64
N HIS A 107 -7.96 13.63 -1.76
CA HIS A 107 -8.44 14.82 -1.05
C HIS A 107 -7.38 15.39 -0.11
N SER A 108 -6.62 14.54 0.58
CA SER A 108 -5.52 14.96 1.45
C SER A 108 -4.47 15.75 0.65
N MET A 109 -3.95 15.16 -0.41
CA MET A 109 -2.89 15.79 -1.21
C MET A 109 -3.35 17.09 -1.85
N ARG A 110 -4.58 17.13 -2.38
CA ARG A 110 -5.17 18.36 -2.90
C ARG A 110 -5.31 19.45 -1.84
N SER A 111 -5.67 19.10 -0.61
CA SER A 111 -5.79 20.07 0.49
C SER A 111 -4.46 20.68 0.91
N TYR A 112 -3.35 19.98 0.69
CA TYR A 112 -1.99 20.51 0.85
C TYR A 112 -1.48 21.33 -0.35
N GLY A 113 -2.31 21.54 -1.37
CA GLY A 113 -1.96 22.36 -2.54
C GLY A 113 -1.21 21.61 -3.65
N ALA A 114 -1.29 20.28 -3.67
CA ALA A 114 -0.79 19.49 -4.79
C ALA A 114 -1.77 19.48 -5.97
N ARG A 115 -1.25 19.37 -7.19
CA ARG A 115 -2.01 18.90 -8.34
C ARG A 115 -2.07 17.38 -8.27
N VAL A 116 -3.27 16.82 -8.18
CA VAL A 116 -3.46 15.38 -8.03
C VAL A 116 -3.90 14.76 -9.34
N LEU A 117 -3.17 13.74 -9.77
CA LEU A 117 -3.54 12.84 -10.86
C LEU A 117 -4.03 11.53 -10.24
N VAL A 118 -5.05 10.93 -10.82
CA VAL A 118 -5.60 9.64 -10.38
C VAL A 118 -5.44 8.62 -11.49
N THR A 119 -4.96 7.43 -11.17
CA THR A 119 -5.01 6.29 -12.08
C THR A 119 -6.03 5.28 -11.55
N GLU A 120 -6.94 4.83 -12.38
CA GLU A 120 -8.04 3.93 -11.97
C GLU A 120 -8.49 3.07 -13.14
N VAL A 121 -8.74 1.79 -12.88
CA VAL A 121 -9.20 0.83 -13.89
C VAL A 121 -10.71 0.60 -13.82
N ASP A 122 -11.34 0.81 -12.66
CA ASP A 122 -12.79 0.75 -12.53
C ASP A 122 -13.42 2.03 -13.11
N PRO A 123 -14.27 1.91 -14.14
CA PRO A 123 -14.84 3.07 -14.81
C PRO A 123 -15.76 3.90 -13.91
N ILE A 124 -16.38 3.30 -12.89
CA ILE A 124 -17.25 4.02 -11.95
C ILE A 124 -16.40 4.86 -11.00
N CYS A 125 -15.33 4.27 -10.44
CA CYS A 125 -14.40 5.00 -9.59
C CYS A 125 -13.66 6.10 -10.37
N ALA A 126 -13.26 5.83 -11.62
CA ALA A 126 -12.66 6.82 -12.52
C ALA A 126 -13.61 7.99 -12.80
N LEU A 127 -14.90 7.70 -13.07
CA LEU A 127 -15.90 8.73 -13.27
C LEU A 127 -16.13 9.56 -12.01
N GLN A 128 -16.15 8.93 -10.84
CA GLN A 128 -16.25 9.67 -9.56
C GLN A 128 -15.06 10.62 -9.37
N ALA A 129 -13.83 10.16 -9.64
CA ALA A 129 -12.64 11.00 -9.57
C ALA A 129 -12.75 12.23 -10.50
N ALA A 130 -13.18 12.01 -11.75
CA ALA A 130 -13.38 13.10 -12.73
C ALA A 130 -14.47 14.09 -12.28
N MET A 131 -15.59 13.59 -11.72
CA MET A 131 -16.68 14.44 -11.21
C MET A 131 -16.26 15.26 -9.98
N GLU A 132 -15.30 14.76 -9.21
CA GLU A 132 -14.71 15.50 -8.08
C GLU A 132 -13.57 16.45 -8.50
N GLY A 133 -13.32 16.55 -9.81
CA GLY A 133 -12.37 17.52 -10.40
C GLY A 133 -10.92 17.03 -10.34
N PHE A 134 -10.69 15.72 -10.25
CA PHE A 134 -9.35 15.14 -10.45
C PHE A 134 -9.14 14.80 -11.93
N GLU A 135 -7.91 14.91 -12.36
CA GLU A 135 -7.49 14.46 -13.68
C GLU A 135 -7.23 12.95 -13.63
N VAL A 136 -7.96 12.18 -14.44
CA VAL A 136 -7.81 10.74 -14.53
C VAL A 136 -6.93 10.41 -15.72
N VAL A 137 -5.84 9.71 -15.50
CA VAL A 137 -4.80 9.43 -16.51
C VAL A 137 -4.35 7.96 -16.41
N THR A 138 -3.58 7.51 -17.42
CA THR A 138 -2.89 6.23 -17.34
C THR A 138 -1.62 6.34 -16.50
N MET A 139 -1.11 5.21 -16.00
CA MET A 139 0.17 5.22 -15.26
C MET A 139 1.34 5.57 -16.18
N GLU A 140 1.29 5.16 -17.45
CA GLU A 140 2.27 5.45 -18.48
C GLU A 140 2.43 6.96 -18.78
N ASP A 141 1.37 7.72 -18.57
CA ASP A 141 1.43 9.19 -18.69
C ASP A 141 1.82 9.83 -17.36
N ALA A 142 1.22 9.37 -16.26
CA ALA A 142 1.47 9.92 -14.93
C ALA A 142 2.93 9.79 -14.48
N CYS A 143 3.62 8.68 -14.83
CA CYS A 143 4.99 8.44 -14.38
C CYS A 143 5.98 9.52 -14.89
N LYS A 144 5.69 10.16 -16.03
CA LYS A 144 6.56 11.19 -16.61
C LYS A 144 6.45 12.56 -15.92
N GLU A 145 5.35 12.82 -15.23
CA GLU A 145 5.12 14.14 -14.63
C GLU A 145 4.96 14.14 -13.10
N GLY A 146 4.74 12.97 -12.49
CA GLY A 146 4.60 12.83 -11.05
C GLY A 146 5.87 13.17 -10.26
N ASN A 147 5.68 13.78 -9.09
CA ASN A 147 6.72 13.99 -8.10
C ASN A 147 6.59 13.04 -6.91
N ILE A 148 5.35 12.67 -6.57
CA ILE A 148 5.02 11.75 -5.48
C ILE A 148 4.02 10.74 -6.02
N PHE A 149 4.26 9.46 -5.78
CA PHE A 149 3.42 8.35 -6.22
C PHE A 149 2.94 7.58 -5.01
N VAL A 150 1.64 7.33 -4.94
CA VAL A 150 1.00 6.64 -3.82
C VAL A 150 0.12 5.53 -4.35
N THR A 151 0.41 4.27 -4.03
CA THR A 151 -0.45 3.15 -4.37
C THR A 151 -1.49 2.90 -3.27
N THR A 152 -2.73 2.62 -3.66
CA THR A 152 -3.89 2.54 -2.75
C THR A 152 -4.87 1.44 -3.15
N THR A 153 -4.44 0.51 -4.02
CA THR A 153 -5.38 -0.39 -4.72
C THR A 153 -5.64 -1.71 -4.01
N GLY A 154 -4.71 -2.18 -3.18
CA GLY A 154 -4.74 -3.53 -2.64
C GLY A 154 -4.56 -4.62 -3.72
N ASN A 155 -3.94 -4.27 -4.87
CA ASN A 155 -3.66 -5.17 -5.98
C ASN A 155 -2.15 -5.33 -6.17
N ILE A 156 -1.69 -5.93 -7.24
CA ILE A 156 -0.27 -6.20 -7.51
C ILE A 156 0.22 -5.40 -8.70
N ASP A 157 1.55 -5.10 -8.74
CA ASP A 157 2.26 -4.54 -9.89
C ASP A 157 1.65 -3.23 -10.43
N ILE A 158 1.20 -2.37 -9.55
CA ILE A 158 0.62 -1.06 -9.92
C ILE A 158 1.73 -0.12 -10.38
N ILE A 159 2.83 -0.04 -9.64
CA ILE A 159 4.05 0.66 -10.07
C ILE A 159 5.09 -0.37 -10.46
N ARG A 160 5.30 -0.50 -11.75
CA ARG A 160 6.27 -1.43 -12.34
C ARG A 160 7.63 -0.76 -12.54
N ILE A 161 8.64 -1.57 -12.82
CA ILE A 161 10.00 -1.07 -13.06
C ILE A 161 10.07 -0.14 -14.28
N ASP A 162 9.34 -0.44 -15.35
CA ASP A 162 9.25 0.39 -16.56
C ASP A 162 8.62 1.77 -16.32
N HIS A 163 7.75 1.89 -15.30
CA HIS A 163 7.27 3.19 -14.83
C HIS A 163 8.35 3.94 -14.06
N MET A 164 9.08 3.24 -13.15
CA MET A 164 10.12 3.85 -12.33
C MET A 164 11.28 4.41 -13.16
N GLU A 165 11.63 3.73 -14.26
CA GLU A 165 12.63 4.19 -15.23
C GLU A 165 12.29 5.55 -15.88
N GLN A 166 11.00 5.87 -15.96
CA GLN A 166 10.51 7.08 -16.61
C GLN A 166 10.16 8.19 -15.61
N MET A 167 10.26 7.93 -14.31
CA MET A 167 9.98 8.92 -13.27
C MET A 167 11.01 10.04 -13.27
N LYS A 168 10.59 11.21 -12.78
CA LYS A 168 11.50 12.33 -12.56
C LYS A 168 12.57 11.97 -11.51
N ASP A 169 13.73 12.60 -11.63
CA ASP A 169 14.75 12.49 -10.57
C ASP A 169 14.17 12.90 -9.22
N GLN A 170 14.47 12.09 -8.22
CA GLN A 170 14.00 12.23 -6.83
C GLN A 170 12.47 12.10 -6.67
N ALA A 171 11.79 11.43 -7.57
CA ALA A 171 10.40 11.07 -7.36
C ALA A 171 10.25 10.21 -6.10
N ILE A 172 9.24 10.52 -5.28
CA ILE A 172 8.93 9.79 -4.06
C ILE A 172 7.89 8.72 -4.39
N VAL A 173 8.16 7.48 -4.01
CA VAL A 173 7.27 6.34 -4.26
C VAL A 173 6.92 5.71 -2.92
N CYS A 174 5.63 5.59 -2.64
CA CYS A 174 5.13 4.99 -1.41
C CYS A 174 3.82 4.23 -1.62
N ASN A 175 3.52 3.36 -0.68
CA ASN A 175 2.32 2.55 -0.65
C ASN A 175 1.54 2.83 0.64
N ILE A 176 0.23 2.95 0.54
CA ILE A 176 -0.69 3.00 1.67
C ILE A 176 -1.75 1.88 1.57
N GLY A 177 -1.71 1.10 0.49
CA GLY A 177 -2.42 -0.16 0.39
C GLY A 177 -1.80 -1.23 1.29
N HIS A 178 -2.55 -2.26 1.61
CA HIS A 178 -2.12 -3.24 2.60
C HIS A 178 -0.96 -4.13 2.13
N PHE A 179 -0.89 -4.42 0.83
CA PHE A 179 0.13 -5.32 0.28
C PHE A 179 1.39 -4.57 -0.13
N ASP A 180 2.55 -5.15 0.16
CA ASP A 180 3.87 -4.68 -0.25
C ASP A 180 4.24 -5.00 -1.70
N ASN A 181 3.34 -5.65 -2.44
CA ASN A 181 3.51 -6.04 -3.83
C ASN A 181 2.82 -5.11 -4.85
N GLU A 182 2.25 -4.00 -4.39
CA GLU A 182 1.72 -2.96 -5.30
C GLU A 182 2.85 -2.26 -6.08
N ILE A 183 4.05 -2.22 -5.51
CA ILE A 183 5.26 -1.66 -6.13
C ILE A 183 6.23 -2.81 -6.40
N GLN A 184 6.76 -2.90 -7.61
CA GLN A 184 7.75 -3.92 -7.98
C GLN A 184 9.12 -3.68 -7.35
N VAL A 185 9.17 -3.74 -6.01
CA VAL A 185 10.40 -3.45 -5.23
C VAL A 185 11.50 -4.47 -5.52
N ASP A 186 11.16 -5.75 -5.69
CA ASP A 186 12.14 -6.78 -6.04
C ASP A 186 12.77 -6.54 -7.40
N ALA A 187 11.98 -6.14 -8.40
CA ALA A 187 12.48 -5.76 -9.71
C ALA A 187 13.42 -4.54 -9.63
N LEU A 188 13.06 -3.56 -8.81
CA LEU A 188 13.90 -2.39 -8.55
C LEU A 188 15.23 -2.78 -7.89
N LYS A 189 15.21 -3.62 -6.86
CA LYS A 189 16.43 -4.08 -6.15
C LYS A 189 17.38 -4.87 -7.03
N HIS A 190 16.85 -5.59 -8.01
CA HIS A 190 17.63 -6.42 -8.94
C HIS A 190 17.87 -5.74 -10.31
N TYR A 191 17.48 -4.48 -10.44
CA TYR A 191 17.70 -3.75 -11.70
C TYR A 191 19.18 -3.62 -12.04
N PRO A 192 19.61 -3.91 -13.28
CA PRO A 192 21.02 -3.89 -13.65
C PRO A 192 21.68 -2.52 -13.40
N GLY A 193 22.69 -2.49 -12.55
CA GLY A 193 23.44 -1.27 -12.23
C GLY A 193 22.79 -0.32 -11.22
N ILE A 194 21.65 -0.69 -10.63
CA ILE A 194 21.00 0.10 -9.57
C ILE A 194 21.94 0.23 -8.34
N LYS A 195 21.91 1.37 -7.70
CA LYS A 195 22.63 1.60 -6.43
C LYS A 195 21.61 2.09 -5.40
N CYS A 196 21.51 1.39 -4.29
CA CYS A 196 20.65 1.77 -3.16
C CYS A 196 21.50 2.48 -2.10
N VAL A 197 21.00 3.60 -1.60
CA VAL A 197 21.55 4.35 -0.46
C VAL A 197 20.45 4.53 0.57
N ASN A 198 20.62 3.96 1.75
CA ASN A 198 19.71 4.24 2.86
C ASN A 198 19.97 5.66 3.37
N ILE A 199 18.95 6.54 3.32
CA ILE A 199 19.03 7.93 3.77
C ILE A 199 18.77 7.99 5.28
N LYS A 200 17.72 7.31 5.74
CA LYS A 200 17.34 7.14 7.14
C LYS A 200 16.44 5.89 7.26
N PRO A 201 16.12 5.40 8.46
CA PRO A 201 15.24 4.24 8.59
C PRO A 201 13.97 4.39 7.75
N GLN A 202 13.64 3.36 6.97
CA GLN A 202 12.49 3.29 6.07
C GLN A 202 12.50 4.29 4.89
N VAL A 203 13.65 4.89 4.55
CA VAL A 203 13.80 5.81 3.42
C VAL A 203 15.05 5.44 2.63
N ASP A 204 14.84 4.84 1.46
CA ASP A 204 15.89 4.37 0.58
C ASP A 204 15.87 5.11 -0.74
N ARG A 205 17.03 5.54 -1.22
CA ARG A 205 17.20 6.18 -2.51
C ARG A 205 17.88 5.23 -3.48
N TYR A 206 17.21 4.98 -4.58
CA TYR A 206 17.68 4.12 -5.66
C TYR A 206 18.14 4.96 -6.84
N TYR A 207 19.43 4.84 -7.20
CA TYR A 207 20.04 5.53 -8.32
C TYR A 207 20.08 4.61 -9.53
N PHE A 208 19.46 5.00 -10.61
CA PHE A 208 19.54 4.32 -11.89
C PHE A 208 20.87 4.60 -12.62
N PRO A 209 21.27 3.75 -13.58
CA PRO A 209 22.55 3.93 -14.29
C PRO A 209 22.67 5.21 -15.10
N ASP A 210 21.55 5.79 -15.53
CA ASP A 210 21.47 7.08 -16.24
C ASP A 210 21.64 8.30 -15.33
N GLY A 211 21.67 8.10 -14.02
CA GLY A 211 21.90 9.13 -13.02
C GLY A 211 20.65 9.67 -12.35
N HIS A 212 19.44 9.38 -12.86
CA HIS A 212 18.22 9.74 -12.13
C HIS A 212 18.04 8.81 -10.92
N SER A 213 17.18 9.22 -9.99
CA SER A 213 16.94 8.45 -8.77
C SER A 213 15.50 8.54 -8.33
N ILE A 214 15.04 7.54 -7.60
CA ILE A 214 13.76 7.56 -6.88
C ILE A 214 13.98 7.35 -5.38
N ILE A 215 13.05 7.84 -4.57
CA ILE A 215 13.04 7.67 -3.11
C ILE A 215 11.88 6.74 -2.76
N LEU A 216 12.20 5.53 -2.33
CA LEU A 216 11.21 4.54 -1.90
C LEU A 216 11.01 4.64 -0.39
N LEU A 217 9.76 4.74 0.04
CA LEU A 217 9.39 4.79 1.45
C LEU A 217 8.95 3.42 1.96
N ALA A 218 9.34 3.10 3.18
CA ALA A 218 8.95 1.89 3.92
C ALA A 218 9.19 0.56 3.14
N ASP A 219 10.15 0.55 2.20
CA ASP A 219 10.44 -0.62 1.35
C ASP A 219 9.18 -1.14 0.60
N GLY A 220 8.29 -0.24 0.16
CA GLY A 220 7.03 -0.55 -0.50
C GLY A 220 5.90 -1.02 0.42
N ARG A 221 6.16 -1.11 1.73
CA ARG A 221 5.15 -1.42 2.75
C ARG A 221 4.33 -0.17 3.11
N LEU A 222 3.36 -0.33 4.00
CA LEU A 222 2.49 0.75 4.48
C LEU A 222 3.31 1.95 4.99
N VAL A 223 3.15 3.12 4.35
CA VAL A 223 3.88 4.35 4.68
C VAL A 223 3.35 5.04 5.94
N ASN A 224 2.15 4.69 6.36
CA ASN A 224 1.43 5.31 7.46
C ASN A 224 1.51 4.52 8.79
N LEU A 225 2.39 3.55 8.89
CA LEU A 225 2.65 2.78 10.12
C LEU A 225 3.93 3.23 10.83
#